data_121bc38df84c49c1d80b010728e71681
#
_entry.id   121bc38df84c49c1d80b010728e71681
#
_cell.length_a   1.000
_cell.length_b   1.000
_cell.length_c   1.000
_cell.angle_alpha   90.00
_cell.angle_beta   90.00
_cell.angle_gamma   90.00
#
_symmetry.space_group_name_H-M   'P 1'
#
loop_
_entity.id
_entity.type
_entity.pdbx_description
1 polymer ?
#
loop_
_entity_poly.entity_id
_entity_poly.type
_entity_poly.pdbx_seq_one_letter_code
_entity_poly.pdbx_strand_id
1 'polypeptide(L)'
;MPLLLEIRVACAFQRNGIRPQYEFSAGSGTKSVDFHVHGSPEWLIEVVSLTESDAVKDATEDDGLFTSVVLSSLSDDPRHSEEVEILRAMEHIADKAEKFPEPSPGIFHVILTDTRGYAIGMADRGDYREIAYGTSAVPEEQAHYWNGRPILGLFDRANARNSARLVQERVHYLGFLNEKEYCTTEIEKIGYYLPNPNFFASNRDASAQFASFPLRKNSHLP
;
A
#
# COMPACT_ATOMS: atom_id res chain seq x y z
N MET A 1 10.49 -7.04 -8.09
CA MET A 1 11.46 -6.15 -8.77
C MET A 1 10.92 -4.71 -8.71
N PRO A 2 11.42 -3.85 -7.81
CA PRO A 2 10.90 -2.49 -7.62
C PRO A 2 10.92 -1.67 -8.92
N LEU A 3 12.01 -1.72 -9.66
CA LEU A 3 12.18 -0.96 -10.91
C LEU A 3 11.09 -1.24 -11.97
N LEU A 4 10.58 -2.47 -12.05
CA LEU A 4 9.51 -2.78 -13.00
C LEU A 4 8.20 -2.08 -12.64
N LEU A 5 7.88 -1.97 -11.34
CA LEU A 5 6.70 -1.21 -10.89
C LEU A 5 6.86 0.27 -11.22
N GLU A 6 8.02 0.86 -10.95
CA GLU A 6 8.29 2.27 -11.27
C GLU A 6 8.14 2.55 -12.77
N ILE A 7 8.69 1.69 -13.64
CA ILE A 7 8.52 1.82 -15.09
C ILE A 7 7.03 1.75 -15.48
N ARG A 8 6.27 0.84 -14.92
CA ARG A 8 4.83 0.70 -15.21
C ARG A 8 4.04 1.93 -14.74
N VAL A 9 4.35 2.48 -13.58
CA VAL A 9 3.77 3.73 -13.07
C VAL A 9 4.13 4.90 -13.99
N ALA A 10 5.40 5.02 -14.40
CA ALA A 10 5.84 6.04 -15.35
C ALA A 10 5.10 5.93 -16.69
N CYS A 11 4.94 4.71 -17.22
CA CYS A 11 4.15 4.48 -18.44
C CYS A 11 2.67 4.86 -18.27
N ALA A 12 2.08 4.63 -17.09
CA ALA A 12 0.71 5.04 -16.80
C ALA A 12 0.57 6.57 -16.80
N PHE A 13 1.51 7.29 -16.20
CA PHE A 13 1.56 8.75 -16.27
C PHE A 13 1.65 9.22 -17.73
N GLN A 14 2.56 8.67 -18.51
CA GLN A 14 2.75 9.04 -19.91
C GLN A 14 1.47 8.82 -20.74
N ARG A 15 0.78 7.68 -20.58
CA ARG A 15 -0.51 7.40 -21.25
C ARG A 15 -1.60 8.42 -20.90
N ASN A 16 -1.55 8.99 -19.69
CA ASN A 16 -2.46 10.02 -19.24
C ASN A 16 -1.97 11.46 -19.56
N GLY A 17 -0.90 11.61 -20.36
CA GLY A 17 -0.36 12.92 -20.75
C GLY A 17 0.36 13.65 -19.61
N ILE A 18 0.69 12.95 -18.53
CA ILE A 18 1.33 13.50 -17.34
C ILE A 18 2.84 13.26 -17.43
N ARG A 19 3.62 14.26 -17.06
CA ARG A 19 5.09 14.19 -16.99
C ARG A 19 5.53 14.41 -15.56
N PRO A 20 5.66 13.35 -14.75
CA PRO A 20 6.17 13.49 -13.39
C PRO A 20 7.67 13.78 -13.42
N GLN A 21 8.17 14.43 -12.38
CA GLN A 21 9.60 14.44 -12.08
C GLN A 21 9.93 13.13 -11.34
N TYR A 22 10.90 12.38 -11.85
CA TYR A 22 11.39 11.13 -11.27
C TYR A 22 12.50 11.40 -10.25
N GLU A 23 12.57 10.62 -9.18
CA GLU A 23 13.53 10.77 -8.07
C GLU A 23 13.58 12.21 -7.53
N PHE A 24 12.42 12.74 -7.20
CA PHE A 24 12.31 14.11 -6.69
C PHE A 24 12.82 14.22 -5.25
N SER A 25 13.81 15.12 -5.04
CA SER A 25 14.30 15.45 -3.70
C SER A 25 13.29 16.33 -2.96
N ALA A 26 12.49 15.76 -2.09
CA ALA A 26 11.40 16.43 -1.39
C ALA A 26 11.86 17.24 -0.14
N GLY A 27 13.16 17.35 0.07
CA GLY A 27 13.71 18.14 1.19
C GLY A 27 13.88 17.39 2.51
N SER A 28 13.58 16.09 2.57
CA SER A 28 13.83 15.25 3.75
C SER A 28 15.24 14.62 3.69
N GLY A 29 16.27 15.42 3.86
CA GLY A 29 17.67 14.96 3.82
C GLY A 29 18.13 14.58 2.40
N THR A 30 18.79 13.42 2.26
CA THR A 30 19.30 12.90 0.98
C THR A 30 18.32 11.97 0.27
N LYS A 31 17.10 11.79 0.81
CA LYS A 31 16.10 10.87 0.27
C LYS A 31 15.26 11.55 -0.80
N SER A 32 14.90 10.78 -1.82
CA SER A 32 13.99 11.19 -2.89
C SER A 32 12.71 10.36 -2.86
N VAL A 33 11.59 10.96 -3.27
CA VAL A 33 10.37 10.24 -3.62
C VAL A 33 10.44 9.80 -5.07
N ASP A 34 9.80 8.69 -5.41
CA ASP A 34 9.91 8.12 -6.76
C ASP A 34 9.29 9.04 -7.82
N PHE A 35 8.15 9.67 -7.52
CA PHE A 35 7.50 10.58 -8.47
C PHE A 35 6.95 11.83 -7.81
N HIS A 36 7.16 12.98 -8.45
CA HIS A 36 6.49 14.23 -8.16
C HIS A 36 5.64 14.66 -9.36
N VAL A 37 4.35 14.83 -9.17
CA VAL A 37 3.44 15.35 -10.18
C VAL A 37 3.06 16.78 -9.81
N HIS A 38 3.52 17.72 -10.63
CA HIS A 38 3.18 19.13 -10.48
C HIS A 38 1.73 19.40 -10.85
N GLY A 39 1.08 20.29 -10.15
CA GLY A 39 -0.30 20.70 -10.42
C GLY A 39 -0.92 21.49 -9.27
N SER A 40 -2.22 21.53 -9.24
CA SER A 40 -2.99 22.07 -8.12
C SER A 40 -4.18 21.12 -7.87
N PRO A 41 -4.04 20.22 -6.91
CA PRO A 41 -2.90 20.01 -5.99
C PRO A 41 -1.69 19.31 -6.65
N GLU A 42 -0.55 19.31 -5.93
CA GLU A 42 0.64 18.52 -6.24
C GLU A 42 0.57 17.14 -5.58
N TRP A 43 1.26 16.16 -6.19
CA TRP A 43 1.30 14.79 -5.67
C TRP A 43 2.74 14.28 -5.55
N LEU A 44 3.12 13.82 -4.37
CA LEU A 44 4.33 13.04 -4.13
C LEU A 44 3.95 11.58 -4.00
N ILE A 45 4.60 10.71 -4.78
CA ILE A 45 4.21 9.31 -4.87
C ILE A 45 5.44 8.43 -4.68
N GLU A 46 5.38 7.56 -3.70
CA GLU A 46 6.31 6.46 -3.48
C GLU A 46 5.68 5.16 -3.94
N VAL A 47 6.48 4.30 -4.53
CA VAL A 47 6.05 2.96 -4.93
C VAL A 47 6.78 1.89 -4.14
N VAL A 48 6.08 0.83 -3.79
CA VAL A 48 6.64 -0.33 -3.10
C VAL A 48 6.10 -1.61 -3.70
N SER A 49 6.97 -2.57 -4.01
CA SER A 49 6.56 -3.92 -4.37
C SER A 49 6.77 -4.83 -3.16
N LEU A 50 5.71 -5.46 -2.70
CA LEU A 50 5.81 -6.55 -1.75
C LEU A 50 6.41 -7.77 -2.47
N THR A 51 7.34 -8.44 -1.80
CA THR A 51 7.95 -9.68 -2.29
C THR A 51 7.46 -10.84 -1.45
N GLU A 52 7.40 -12.01 -2.02
CA GLU A 52 7.12 -13.22 -1.26
C GLU A 52 8.14 -13.38 -0.13
N SER A 53 7.65 -13.67 1.07
CA SER A 53 8.49 -14.06 2.19
C SER A 53 9.01 -15.49 2.00
N ASP A 54 10.05 -15.85 2.76
CA ASP A 54 10.51 -17.23 2.75
C ASP A 54 9.44 -18.16 3.34
N ALA A 55 8.66 -17.68 4.33
CA ALA A 55 7.53 -18.42 4.87
C ALA A 55 6.44 -18.73 3.81
N VAL A 56 6.11 -17.76 2.96
CA VAL A 56 5.17 -17.96 1.84
C VAL A 56 5.73 -18.97 0.85
N LYS A 57 7.02 -18.88 0.49
CA LYS A 57 7.67 -19.83 -0.42
C LYS A 57 7.68 -21.24 0.15
N ASP A 58 8.04 -21.37 1.45
CA ASP A 58 8.08 -22.65 2.14
C ASP A 58 6.68 -23.30 2.26
N ALA A 59 5.63 -22.46 2.40
CA ALA A 59 4.23 -22.90 2.50
C ALA A 59 3.53 -23.06 1.14
N THR A 60 4.22 -22.76 0.03
CA THR A 60 3.67 -22.87 -1.33
C THR A 60 3.83 -24.28 -1.85
N GLU A 61 2.72 -24.89 -2.24
CA GLU A 61 2.68 -26.17 -2.94
C GLU A 61 2.25 -25.93 -4.39
N ASP A 62 3.01 -26.49 -5.33
CA ASP A 62 2.71 -26.44 -6.77
C ASP A 62 2.70 -27.86 -7.33
N ASP A 63 1.53 -28.34 -7.75
CA ASP A 63 1.35 -29.65 -8.36
C ASP A 63 1.38 -29.61 -9.91
N GLY A 64 1.72 -28.44 -10.47
CA GLY A 64 1.76 -28.19 -11.90
C GLY A 64 0.40 -27.87 -12.54
N LEU A 65 -0.69 -27.97 -11.78
CA LEU A 65 -2.04 -27.59 -12.18
C LEU A 65 -2.57 -26.43 -11.32
N PHE A 66 -2.25 -26.47 -10.03
CA PHE A 66 -2.66 -25.48 -9.05
C PHE A 66 -1.48 -25.11 -8.15
N THR A 67 -1.35 -23.82 -7.88
CA THR A 67 -0.45 -23.32 -6.83
C THR A 67 -1.31 -22.97 -5.62
N SER A 68 -0.99 -23.53 -4.46
CA SER A 68 -1.66 -23.23 -3.20
C SER A 68 -0.67 -22.78 -2.15
N VAL A 69 -1.10 -21.88 -1.27
CA VAL A 69 -0.35 -21.48 -0.07
C VAL A 69 -1.21 -21.79 1.14
N VAL A 70 -0.63 -22.52 2.09
CA VAL A 70 -1.30 -22.78 3.37
C VAL A 70 -0.50 -22.08 4.47
N LEU A 71 -0.88 -20.86 4.77
CA LEU A 71 -0.43 -20.16 5.96
C LEU A 71 -1.41 -20.47 7.09
N SER A 72 -0.92 -20.94 8.22
CA SER A 72 -1.77 -21.33 9.34
C SER A 72 -1.19 -20.83 10.66
N SER A 73 -2.02 -20.17 11.45
CA SER A 73 -1.70 -19.83 12.83
C SER A 73 -1.49 -21.05 13.74
N LEU A 74 -1.85 -22.25 13.24
CA LEU A 74 -1.64 -23.55 13.90
C LEU A 74 -0.36 -24.25 13.43
N SER A 75 0.42 -23.63 12.54
CA SER A 75 1.72 -24.17 12.14
C SER A 75 2.69 -24.18 13.32
N ASP A 76 3.54 -25.22 13.38
CA ASP A 76 4.65 -25.28 14.36
C ASP A 76 5.69 -24.16 14.13
N ASP A 77 5.74 -23.59 12.93
CA ASP A 77 6.55 -22.41 12.62
C ASP A 77 5.70 -21.14 12.72
N PRO A 78 5.93 -20.30 13.72
CA PRO A 78 5.16 -19.07 13.92
C PRO A 78 5.30 -18.06 12.77
N ARG A 79 6.24 -18.25 11.84
CA ARG A 79 6.38 -17.42 10.64
C ARG A 79 5.33 -17.76 9.58
N HIS A 80 4.77 -18.95 9.62
CA HIS A 80 3.76 -19.45 8.66
C HIS A 80 2.35 -19.01 9.07
N SER A 81 2.16 -17.71 9.32
CA SER A 81 0.82 -17.19 9.62
C SER A 81 0.51 -15.96 8.78
N GLU A 82 -0.77 -15.80 8.45
CA GLU A 82 -1.28 -14.63 7.71
C GLU A 82 -1.01 -13.33 8.48
N GLU A 83 -1.10 -13.38 9.81
CA GLU A 83 -0.83 -12.23 10.68
C GLU A 83 0.61 -11.73 10.55
N VAL A 84 1.58 -12.64 10.45
CA VAL A 84 2.99 -12.26 10.23
C VAL A 84 3.16 -11.61 8.88
N GLU A 85 2.50 -12.12 7.82
CA GLU A 85 2.56 -11.52 6.50
C GLU A 85 1.94 -10.12 6.47
N ILE A 86 0.81 -9.90 7.16
CA ILE A 86 0.21 -8.57 7.30
C ILE A 86 1.17 -7.61 7.99
N LEU A 87 1.75 -8.02 9.12
CA LEU A 87 2.71 -7.19 9.86
C LEU A 87 3.96 -6.86 9.02
N ARG A 88 4.46 -7.81 8.25
CA ARG A 88 5.58 -7.63 7.32
C ARG A 88 5.22 -6.64 6.21
N ALA A 89 4.05 -6.78 5.60
CA ALA A 89 3.56 -5.86 4.59
C ALA A 89 3.45 -4.42 5.14
N MET A 90 2.89 -4.28 6.35
CA MET A 90 2.80 -2.99 7.03
C MET A 90 4.18 -2.35 7.24
N GLU A 91 5.19 -3.12 7.65
CA GLU A 91 6.55 -2.62 7.86
C GLU A 91 7.18 -2.13 6.55
N HIS A 92 7.10 -2.93 5.48
CA HIS A 92 7.61 -2.55 4.15
C HIS A 92 6.95 -1.27 3.59
N ILE A 93 5.64 -1.12 3.80
CA ILE A 93 4.91 0.09 3.40
C ILE A 93 5.33 1.28 4.25
N ALA A 94 5.42 1.08 5.56
CA ALA A 94 5.72 2.15 6.51
C ALA A 94 7.13 2.74 6.34
N ASP A 95 8.11 1.93 5.96
CA ASP A 95 9.49 2.36 5.68
C ASP A 95 9.56 3.43 4.58
N LYS A 96 8.58 3.44 3.67
CA LYS A 96 8.51 4.45 2.60
C LYS A 96 8.12 5.84 3.10
N ALA A 97 7.42 5.91 4.23
CA ALA A 97 6.93 7.19 4.78
C ALA A 97 8.06 8.16 5.16
N GLU A 98 9.25 7.65 5.47
CA GLU A 98 10.41 8.49 5.83
C GLU A 98 10.92 9.36 4.68
N LYS A 99 10.57 9.04 3.42
CA LYS A 99 10.97 9.80 2.23
C LYS A 99 10.13 11.07 2.04
N PHE A 100 8.93 11.11 2.63
CA PHE A 100 8.07 12.29 2.50
C PHE A 100 8.48 13.39 3.45
N PRO A 101 8.41 14.66 3.00
CA PRO A 101 8.54 15.82 3.88
C PRO A 101 7.36 15.92 4.86
N GLU A 102 7.41 16.89 5.76
CA GLU A 102 6.23 17.29 6.53
C GLU A 102 5.11 17.72 5.57
N PRO A 103 3.84 17.36 5.86
CA PRO A 103 2.71 17.74 5.02
C PRO A 103 2.58 19.27 4.90
N SER A 104 2.26 19.72 3.70
CA SER A 104 1.98 21.13 3.43
C SER A 104 0.71 21.28 2.60
N PRO A 105 -0.02 22.41 2.76
CA PRO A 105 -1.26 22.64 2.03
C PRO A 105 -1.09 22.50 0.52
N GLY A 106 -1.98 21.75 -0.12
CA GLY A 106 -1.98 21.56 -1.57
C GLY A 106 -0.99 20.51 -2.08
N ILE A 107 -0.25 19.83 -1.19
CA ILE A 107 0.63 18.70 -1.56
C ILE A 107 0.11 17.43 -0.88
N PHE A 108 -0.16 16.40 -1.66
CA PHE A 108 -0.62 15.11 -1.17
C PHE A 108 0.44 14.03 -1.36
N HIS A 109 0.57 13.17 -0.36
CA HIS A 109 1.52 12.07 -0.32
C HIS A 109 0.79 10.74 -0.47
N VAL A 110 1.26 9.89 -1.37
CA VAL A 110 0.69 8.57 -1.66
C VAL A 110 1.78 7.51 -1.64
N ILE A 111 1.55 6.41 -0.92
CA ILE A 111 2.34 5.20 -1.10
C ILE A 111 1.51 4.25 -1.94
N LEU A 112 2.04 3.85 -3.10
CA LEU A 112 1.41 2.93 -4.03
C LEU A 112 2.06 1.55 -3.93
N THR A 113 1.31 0.56 -3.50
CA THR A 113 1.80 -0.78 -3.19
C THR A 113 1.38 -1.79 -4.24
N ASP A 114 2.35 -2.50 -4.80
CA ASP A 114 2.12 -3.70 -5.61
C ASP A 114 2.04 -4.92 -4.69
N THR A 115 0.89 -5.57 -4.67
CA THR A 115 0.59 -6.68 -3.74
C THR A 115 0.78 -8.06 -4.35
N ARG A 116 1.30 -8.18 -5.58
CA ARG A 116 1.48 -9.49 -6.24
C ARG A 116 2.42 -10.44 -5.50
N GLY A 117 3.43 -9.90 -4.83
CA GLY A 117 4.32 -10.67 -3.97
C GLY A 117 3.80 -10.91 -2.56
N TYR A 118 2.59 -10.45 -2.24
CA TYR A 118 1.94 -10.72 -0.98
C TYR A 118 1.11 -11.99 -1.10
N ALA A 119 1.45 -13.02 -0.33
CA ALA A 119 0.75 -14.30 -0.32
C ALA A 119 0.39 -14.79 -1.74
N ILE A 120 1.37 -14.75 -2.68
CA ILE A 120 1.20 -15.08 -4.12
C ILE A 120 0.06 -14.34 -4.83
N GLY A 121 -0.15 -13.08 -4.48
CA GLY A 121 -1.18 -12.23 -5.11
C GLY A 121 -2.61 -12.52 -4.65
N MET A 122 -2.78 -13.22 -3.53
CA MET A 122 -4.10 -13.50 -2.95
C MET A 122 -4.69 -12.33 -2.17
N ALA A 123 -3.91 -11.27 -1.95
CA ALA A 123 -4.38 -10.08 -1.24
C ALA A 123 -5.69 -9.53 -1.80
N ASP A 124 -6.59 -9.19 -0.92
CA ASP A 124 -7.89 -8.62 -1.26
C ASP A 124 -8.15 -7.27 -0.57
N ARG A 125 -9.38 -6.78 -0.67
CA ARG A 125 -9.77 -5.50 -0.06
C ARG A 125 -9.84 -5.58 1.47
N GLY A 126 -10.07 -6.76 2.04
CA GLY A 126 -10.04 -7.00 3.48
C GLY A 126 -8.63 -6.75 4.01
N ASP A 127 -7.62 -7.41 3.41
CA ASP A 127 -6.21 -7.22 3.76
C ASP A 127 -5.77 -5.75 3.66
N TYR A 128 -6.16 -5.06 2.57
CA TYR A 128 -5.80 -3.65 2.39
C TYR A 128 -6.39 -2.76 3.48
N ARG A 129 -7.64 -3.04 3.89
CA ARG A 129 -8.30 -2.31 4.97
C ARG A 129 -7.66 -2.62 6.33
N GLU A 130 -7.29 -3.87 6.57
CA GLU A 130 -6.63 -4.27 7.80
C GLU A 130 -5.22 -3.67 7.90
N ILE A 131 -4.45 -3.66 6.82
CA ILE A 131 -3.15 -2.96 6.76
C ILE A 131 -3.31 -1.47 7.08
N ALA A 132 -4.32 -0.82 6.52
CA ALA A 132 -4.51 0.62 6.68
C ALA A 132 -5.14 0.99 8.04
N TYR A 133 -6.19 0.29 8.46
CA TYR A 133 -7.05 0.70 9.58
C TYR A 133 -7.07 -0.30 10.73
N GLY A 134 -6.48 -1.49 10.55
CA GLY A 134 -6.44 -2.55 11.56
C GLY A 134 -7.62 -3.49 11.54
N THR A 135 -7.55 -4.51 12.39
CA THR A 135 -8.52 -5.60 12.53
C THR A 135 -9.97 -5.12 12.69
N SER A 136 -10.18 -3.99 13.36
CA SER A 136 -11.52 -3.43 13.59
C SER A 136 -12.22 -2.91 12.32
N ALA A 137 -11.49 -2.78 11.22
CA ALA A 137 -12.02 -2.24 9.95
C ALA A 137 -12.51 -3.31 8.98
N VAL A 138 -12.39 -4.58 9.35
CA VAL A 138 -12.83 -5.74 8.56
C VAL A 138 -13.87 -6.55 9.32
N PRO A 139 -14.72 -7.36 8.64
CA PRO A 139 -15.61 -8.31 9.29
C PRO A 139 -14.85 -9.30 10.17
N GLU A 140 -15.47 -9.74 11.28
CA GLU A 140 -14.83 -10.61 12.26
C GLU A 140 -14.30 -11.91 11.65
N GLU A 141 -14.99 -12.48 10.67
CA GLU A 141 -14.60 -13.68 9.95
C GLU A 141 -13.38 -13.52 9.02
N GLN A 142 -12.98 -12.27 8.74
CA GLN A 142 -11.81 -11.93 7.93
C GLN A 142 -10.71 -11.26 8.75
N ALA A 143 -10.94 -11.10 10.05
CA ALA A 143 -10.08 -10.35 10.94
C ALA A 143 -8.92 -11.20 11.45
N HIS A 144 -7.71 -10.66 11.39
CA HIS A 144 -6.51 -11.31 11.93
C HIS A 144 -6.16 -10.76 13.31
N TYR A 145 -5.64 -11.64 14.16
CA TYR A 145 -5.30 -11.31 15.54
C TYR A 145 -3.89 -11.81 15.88
N TRP A 146 -2.98 -10.92 16.17
CA TRP A 146 -1.63 -11.28 16.59
C TRP A 146 -1.60 -11.65 18.08
N ASN A 147 -1.33 -12.92 18.40
CA ASN A 147 -1.34 -13.44 19.78
C ASN A 147 -2.65 -13.08 20.53
N GLY A 148 -3.79 -13.23 19.87
CA GLY A 148 -5.11 -12.91 20.43
C GLY A 148 -5.38 -11.42 20.59
N ARG A 149 -4.53 -10.54 20.05
CA ARG A 149 -4.72 -9.07 20.09
C ARG A 149 -5.01 -8.54 18.69
N PRO A 150 -5.91 -7.55 18.58
CA PRO A 150 -6.14 -6.89 17.30
C PRO A 150 -4.85 -6.32 16.69
N ILE A 151 -4.69 -6.45 15.39
CA ILE A 151 -3.66 -5.76 14.63
C ILE A 151 -4.09 -4.29 14.49
N LEU A 152 -3.23 -3.38 14.88
CA LEU A 152 -3.46 -1.93 14.73
C LEU A 152 -2.94 -1.50 13.36
N GLY A 153 -3.79 -0.88 12.55
CA GLY A 153 -3.45 -0.43 11.20
C GLY A 153 -2.41 0.68 11.15
N LEU A 154 -1.90 0.96 9.97
CA LEU A 154 -0.89 2.01 9.75
C LEU A 154 -1.42 3.41 10.05
N PHE A 155 -2.72 3.65 9.88
CA PHE A 155 -3.37 4.93 10.17
C PHE A 155 -3.91 5.03 11.59
N ASP A 156 -3.91 3.93 12.35
CA ASP A 156 -4.41 3.93 13.72
C ASP A 156 -3.43 4.66 14.66
N ARG A 157 -3.90 5.72 15.32
CA ARG A 157 -3.09 6.49 16.28
C ARG A 157 -2.63 5.69 17.50
N ALA A 158 -3.31 4.59 17.81
CA ALA A 158 -2.88 3.68 18.87
C ALA A 158 -1.67 2.81 18.45
N ASN A 159 -1.36 2.74 17.15
CA ASN A 159 -0.17 2.07 16.65
C ASN A 159 1.09 2.92 16.95
N ALA A 160 1.71 2.65 18.08
CA ALA A 160 2.87 3.41 18.58
C ALA A 160 4.20 3.03 17.93
N ARG A 161 4.23 2.17 16.90
CA ARG A 161 5.46 1.86 16.17
C ARG A 161 5.96 3.11 15.45
N ASN A 162 7.27 3.38 15.53
CA ASN A 162 7.85 4.58 14.92
C ASN A 162 7.57 4.68 13.42
N SER A 163 7.62 3.56 12.69
CA SER A 163 7.31 3.52 11.26
C SER A 163 5.85 3.86 10.97
N ALA A 164 4.90 3.31 11.74
CA ALA A 164 3.48 3.63 11.61
C ALA A 164 3.19 5.11 11.91
N ARG A 165 3.88 5.68 12.90
CA ARG A 165 3.76 7.10 13.24
C ARG A 165 4.08 8.01 12.05
N LEU A 166 5.14 7.72 11.29
CA LEU A 166 5.47 8.50 10.09
C LEU A 166 4.36 8.39 9.02
N VAL A 167 3.74 7.22 8.88
CA VAL A 167 2.58 7.06 7.98
C VAL A 167 1.40 7.90 8.46
N GLN A 168 1.09 7.87 9.75
CA GLN A 168 0.01 8.67 10.35
C GLN A 168 0.19 10.17 10.15
N GLU A 169 1.43 10.65 10.23
CA GLU A 169 1.80 12.07 10.21
C GLU A 169 2.08 12.60 8.80
N ARG A 170 2.42 11.74 7.82
CA ARG A 170 2.92 12.20 6.51
C ARG A 170 2.17 11.68 5.30
N VAL A 171 1.51 10.53 5.40
CA VAL A 171 0.92 9.86 4.23
C VAL A 171 -0.58 10.12 4.18
N HIS A 172 -1.05 10.73 3.09
CA HIS A 172 -2.46 11.07 2.89
C HIS A 172 -3.28 9.87 2.40
N TYR A 173 -2.69 9.01 1.56
CA TYR A 173 -3.38 7.84 1.00
C TYR A 173 -2.43 6.66 0.89
N LEU A 174 -2.95 5.46 1.19
CA LEU A 174 -2.36 4.20 0.78
C LEU A 174 -3.10 3.70 -0.45
N GLY A 175 -2.35 3.38 -1.50
CA GLY A 175 -2.87 2.78 -2.73
C GLY A 175 -2.37 1.35 -2.87
N PHE A 176 -3.27 0.45 -3.26
CA PHE A 176 -2.95 -0.95 -3.50
C PHE A 176 -3.31 -1.32 -4.94
N LEU A 177 -2.37 -1.92 -5.64
CA LEU A 177 -2.57 -2.44 -6.99
C LEU A 177 -3.03 -3.88 -6.90
N ASN A 178 -4.33 -4.10 -7.09
CA ASN A 178 -4.93 -5.43 -7.08
C ASN A 178 -4.78 -6.09 -8.46
N GLU A 179 -3.57 -6.47 -8.80
CA GLU A 179 -3.25 -7.16 -10.04
C GLU A 179 -2.77 -8.57 -9.73
N LYS A 180 -3.45 -9.57 -10.25
CA LYS A 180 -3.10 -10.98 -10.05
C LYS A 180 -2.01 -11.47 -11.01
N GLU A 181 -1.89 -10.83 -12.19
CA GLU A 181 -0.95 -11.22 -13.23
C GLU A 181 -0.30 -9.98 -13.87
N TYR A 182 0.94 -10.15 -14.38
CA TYR A 182 1.68 -9.06 -15.07
C TYR A 182 1.13 -8.68 -16.45
N CYS A 183 -0.06 -9.12 -16.81
CA CYS A 183 -0.64 -8.89 -18.13
C CYS A 183 -1.40 -7.57 -18.23
N THR A 184 -1.78 -6.96 -17.12
CA THR A 184 -2.53 -5.70 -17.12
C THR A 184 -1.60 -4.52 -17.40
N THR A 185 -1.82 -3.82 -18.50
CA THR A 185 -1.03 -2.65 -18.88
C THR A 185 -1.56 -1.36 -18.25
N GLU A 186 -2.81 -1.34 -17.77
CA GLU A 186 -3.50 -0.15 -17.27
C GLU A 186 -3.63 -0.18 -15.75
N ILE A 187 -2.50 0.04 -15.05
CA ILE A 187 -2.45 0.02 -13.59
C ILE A 187 -3.39 1.05 -12.94
N GLU A 188 -3.74 2.11 -13.64
CA GLU A 188 -4.71 3.11 -13.21
C GLU A 188 -6.13 2.57 -13.05
N LYS A 189 -6.44 1.39 -13.56
CA LYS A 189 -7.75 0.74 -13.44
C LYS A 189 -7.88 -0.22 -12.27
N ILE A 190 -6.76 -0.62 -11.68
CA ILE A 190 -6.71 -1.66 -10.65
C ILE A 190 -6.35 -1.12 -9.26
N GLY A 191 -6.19 0.18 -9.14
CA GLY A 191 -5.85 0.82 -7.87
C GLY A 191 -7.03 0.85 -6.90
N TYR A 192 -6.79 0.44 -5.66
CA TYR A 192 -7.69 0.61 -4.53
C TYR A 192 -7.02 1.54 -3.51
N TYR A 193 -7.65 2.65 -3.18
CA TYR A 193 -7.03 3.70 -2.37
C TYR A 193 -7.77 3.91 -1.07
N LEU A 194 -7.01 4.04 0.01
CA LEU A 194 -7.52 4.22 1.36
C LEU A 194 -7.01 5.55 1.92
N PRO A 195 -7.91 6.47 2.30
CA PRO A 195 -7.53 7.75 2.87
C PRO A 195 -7.10 7.61 4.33
N ASN A 196 -6.12 8.42 4.72
CA ASN A 196 -5.70 8.54 6.11
C ASN A 196 -6.68 9.44 6.88
N PRO A 197 -7.44 8.92 7.84
CA PRO A 197 -8.44 9.70 8.58
C PRO A 197 -7.82 10.81 9.46
N ASN A 198 -6.49 10.81 9.63
CA ASN A 198 -5.80 11.86 10.36
C ASN A 198 -5.72 13.19 9.59
N PHE A 199 -5.91 13.17 8.26
CA PHE A 199 -5.85 14.34 7.39
C PHE A 199 -7.22 14.82 6.90
N PHE A 200 -8.25 13.97 6.93
CA PHE A 200 -9.54 14.30 6.36
C PHE A 200 -10.66 14.24 7.40
N ALA A 201 -11.52 15.24 7.39
CA ALA A 201 -12.67 15.30 8.30
C ALA A 201 -13.73 14.23 7.99
N SER A 202 -13.77 13.74 6.74
CA SER A 202 -14.70 12.71 6.27
C SER A 202 -14.18 12.01 5.01
N ASN A 203 -14.73 10.83 4.71
CA ASN A 203 -14.46 10.13 3.45
C ASN A 203 -14.89 10.96 2.22
N ARG A 204 -15.94 11.79 2.34
CA ARG A 204 -16.38 12.68 1.28
C ARG A 204 -15.32 13.74 0.97
N ASP A 205 -14.71 14.31 1.99
CA ASP A 205 -13.63 15.29 1.84
C ASP A 205 -12.40 14.64 1.20
N ALA A 206 -11.97 13.48 1.71
CA ALA A 206 -10.91 12.70 1.12
C ALA A 206 -11.17 12.38 -0.36
N SER A 207 -12.40 11.97 -0.70
CA SER A 207 -12.80 11.64 -2.08
C SER A 207 -12.76 12.86 -2.99
N ALA A 208 -13.18 14.03 -2.50
CA ALA A 208 -13.14 15.27 -3.27
C ALA A 208 -11.70 15.68 -3.60
N GLN A 209 -10.78 15.58 -2.64
CA GLN A 209 -9.36 15.85 -2.87
C GLN A 209 -8.73 14.82 -3.81
N PHE A 210 -9.05 13.54 -3.63
CA PHE A 210 -8.55 12.45 -4.47
C PHE A 210 -9.06 12.52 -5.91
N ALA A 211 -10.11 13.28 -6.19
CA ALA A 211 -10.65 13.45 -7.55
C ALA A 211 -9.61 13.95 -8.56
N SER A 212 -8.59 14.65 -8.09
CA SER A 212 -7.48 15.17 -8.90
C SER A 212 -6.28 14.23 -9.01
N PHE A 213 -6.32 13.03 -8.37
CA PHE A 213 -5.20 12.10 -8.42
C PHE A 213 -4.92 11.63 -9.85
N PRO A 214 -3.68 11.74 -10.32
CA PRO A 214 -3.35 11.61 -11.74
C PRO A 214 -3.51 10.19 -12.31
N LEU A 215 -3.55 9.16 -11.46
CA LEU A 215 -3.76 7.76 -11.88
C LEU A 215 -5.16 7.24 -11.55
N ARG A 216 -6.14 8.15 -11.40
CA ARG A 216 -7.52 7.79 -11.07
C ARG A 216 -8.35 7.53 -12.32
N LYS A 217 -8.30 6.36 -12.92
CA LYS A 217 -9.25 6.06 -14.02
C LYS A 217 -10.41 5.12 -13.69
N ASN A 218 -10.55 4.61 -12.52
CA ASN A 218 -11.67 3.81 -11.98
C ASN A 218 -11.36 3.37 -10.54
N SER A 219 -10.58 4.17 -9.83
CA SER A 219 -10.22 3.89 -8.44
C SER A 219 -11.47 3.98 -7.56
N HIS A 220 -11.74 2.93 -6.84
CA HIS A 220 -12.74 2.93 -5.79
C HIS A 220 -12.09 3.48 -4.52
N LEU A 221 -12.57 4.64 -4.05
CA LEU A 221 -12.50 4.99 -2.65
C LEU A 221 -13.69 4.31 -1.97
N PRO A 222 -13.51 3.70 -0.80
CA PRO A 222 -14.60 3.08 -0.04
C PRO A 222 -15.65 4.10 0.41
#